data_f77828670eb4c8c805f05f7286fa3568
#
_entry.id   f77828670eb4c8c805f05f7286fa3568
#
_cell.length_a   1.000
_cell.length_b   1.000
_cell.length_c   1.000
_cell.angle_alpha   90.00
_cell.angle_beta   90.00
_cell.angle_gamma   90.00
#
_symmetry.space_group_name_H-M   'P 1'
#
loop_
_entity.id
_entity.type
_entity.pdbx_description
1 polymer ?
#
loop_
_entity_poly.entity_id
_entity_poly.type
_entity_poly.pdbx_seq_one_letter_code
_entity_poly.pdbx_strand_id
1 'polypeptide(L)'
;TTTAANSFLFMNNCLLHENYAPTAWGTAIHAGNGYVCMNNVTVLGTTATGGNSITVNGDAYFMLANTTIVGNSGNPNGVFRAGGRASTVVNSLFAKGAGSRTIYAGNITSGGYNVYQAADAGWGAVSTDTDYSSQTLPAATLTDGVYQWTVTGTIDEFATKQAVIDAVKSFDATVGQQFINWVGENGFGVDQRGVARNVNKMQAGAYDAGL
;
A
#
# COMPACT_ATOMS: atom_id res chain seq x y z
N THR A 1 8.94 -11.56 16.87
CA THR A 1 10.29 -11.14 16.46
C THR A 1 10.89 -12.25 15.63
N THR A 2 10.86 -12.12 14.31
CA THR A 2 11.56 -13.05 13.44
C THR A 2 13.00 -12.59 13.27
N THR A 3 13.94 -13.41 13.68
CA THR A 3 15.39 -13.16 13.56
C THR A 3 16.02 -13.82 12.33
N ALA A 4 15.22 -14.44 11.47
CA ALA A 4 15.70 -15.10 10.28
C ALA A 4 15.62 -14.15 9.05
N ALA A 5 16.71 -14.03 8.31
CA ALA A 5 16.84 -13.20 7.12
C ALA A 5 15.89 -13.56 5.96
N ASN A 6 15.06 -14.60 6.11
CA ASN A 6 14.17 -15.15 5.08
C ASN A 6 12.73 -15.33 5.58
N SER A 7 12.24 -14.41 6.42
CA SER A 7 10.83 -14.42 6.82
C SER A 7 9.97 -13.67 5.82
N PHE A 8 8.85 -14.26 5.40
CA PHE A 8 7.92 -13.67 4.45
C PHE A 8 6.53 -13.54 5.07
N LEU A 9 5.92 -12.39 4.91
CA LEU A 9 4.50 -12.19 5.10
C LEU A 9 3.89 -11.84 3.75
N PHE A 10 3.16 -12.77 3.16
CA PHE A 10 2.43 -12.56 1.91
C PHE A 10 0.94 -12.40 2.20
N MET A 11 0.36 -11.33 1.70
CA MET A 11 -1.06 -11.01 1.87
C MET A 11 -1.68 -10.70 0.51
N ASN A 12 -2.87 -11.26 0.27
CA ASN A 12 -3.64 -10.98 -0.92
C ASN A 12 -5.13 -10.95 -0.59
N ASN A 13 -5.87 -9.98 -1.13
CA ASN A 13 -7.30 -9.81 -0.93
C ASN A 13 -7.70 -9.73 0.57
N CYS A 14 -6.96 -8.97 1.37
CA CYS A 14 -7.17 -8.88 2.81
C CYS A 14 -7.70 -7.50 3.23
N LEU A 15 -8.48 -7.48 4.30
CA LEU A 15 -8.89 -6.27 5.01
C LEU A 15 -8.30 -6.28 6.43
N LEU A 16 -7.50 -5.27 6.76
CA LEU A 16 -7.00 -4.98 8.10
C LEU A 16 -7.75 -3.75 8.63
N HIS A 17 -8.77 -3.99 9.44
CA HIS A 17 -9.71 -2.96 9.87
C HIS A 17 -9.76 -2.85 11.39
N GLU A 18 -9.89 -1.62 11.90
CA GLU A 18 -10.05 -1.29 13.32
C GLU A 18 -9.00 -1.90 14.25
N ASN A 19 -7.77 -2.03 13.77
CA ASN A 19 -6.68 -2.49 14.62
C ASN A 19 -6.34 -1.43 15.67
N TYR A 20 -6.16 -1.85 16.92
CA TYR A 20 -5.84 -0.98 18.04
C TYR A 20 -4.49 -1.34 18.65
N ALA A 21 -3.60 -0.35 18.69
CA ALA A 21 -2.30 -0.49 19.37
C ALA A 21 -1.89 0.85 19.99
N PRO A 22 -2.15 1.07 21.27
CA PRO A 22 -2.02 2.39 21.90
C PRO A 22 -0.60 2.94 21.92
N THR A 23 0.41 2.08 21.86
CA THR A 23 1.83 2.48 21.98
C THR A 23 2.75 1.84 20.94
N ALA A 24 2.21 1.13 19.94
CA ALA A 24 3.02 0.38 18.99
C ALA A 24 3.44 1.22 17.77
N TRP A 25 4.60 0.92 17.22
CA TRP A 25 5.12 1.54 16.01
C TRP A 25 4.31 1.20 14.76
N GLY A 26 3.75 -0.02 14.68
CA GLY A 26 2.89 -0.46 13.58
C GLY A 26 1.57 -0.99 14.13
N THR A 27 0.46 -0.35 13.78
CA THR A 27 -0.85 -0.69 14.33
C THR A 27 -1.44 -1.91 13.65
N ALA A 28 -1.31 -2.03 12.34
CA ALA A 28 -1.73 -3.19 11.57
C ALA A 28 -0.57 -4.17 11.35
N ILE A 29 0.60 -3.64 10.96
CA ILE A 29 1.78 -4.46 10.70
C ILE A 29 3.02 -3.78 11.29
N HIS A 30 3.83 -4.56 12.01
CA HIS A 30 5.18 -4.21 12.42
C HIS A 30 6.15 -5.32 12.05
N ALA A 31 7.12 -5.01 11.20
CA ALA A 31 8.17 -5.94 10.79
C ALA A 31 9.56 -5.37 11.10
N GLY A 32 10.39 -6.15 11.81
CA GLY A 32 11.79 -5.82 12.11
C GLY A 32 12.80 -6.49 11.17
N ASN A 33 12.41 -7.60 10.54
CA ASN A 33 13.21 -8.35 9.58
C ASN A 33 12.30 -9.02 8.55
N GLY A 34 12.86 -9.32 7.37
CA GLY A 34 12.19 -10.07 6.32
C GLY A 34 11.32 -9.20 5.41
N TYR A 35 10.38 -9.80 4.75
CA TYR A 35 9.59 -9.19 3.69
C TYR A 35 8.10 -9.15 4.03
N VAL A 36 7.46 -8.03 3.75
CA VAL A 36 6.00 -7.86 3.79
C VAL A 36 5.55 -7.55 2.37
N CYS A 37 4.91 -8.50 1.71
CA CYS A 37 4.39 -8.31 0.34
C CYS A 37 2.87 -8.36 0.35
N MET A 38 2.24 -7.33 -0.18
CA MET A 38 0.79 -7.15 -0.16
C MET A 38 0.28 -6.87 -1.57
N ASN A 39 -0.83 -7.51 -1.93
CA ASN A 39 -1.60 -7.22 -3.13
C ASN A 39 -3.09 -7.17 -2.80
N ASN A 40 -3.80 -6.18 -3.31
CA ASN A 40 -5.23 -5.99 -3.05
C ASN A 40 -5.58 -5.98 -1.54
N VAL A 41 -4.80 -5.28 -0.75
CA VAL A 41 -5.03 -5.18 0.71
C VAL A 41 -5.53 -3.80 1.07
N THR A 42 -6.55 -3.74 1.91
CA THR A 42 -7.02 -2.50 2.52
C THR A 42 -6.61 -2.45 3.99
N VAL A 43 -5.98 -1.36 4.40
CA VAL A 43 -5.66 -1.05 5.81
C VAL A 43 -6.38 0.22 6.21
N LEU A 44 -7.30 0.13 7.16
CA LEU A 44 -8.24 1.20 7.46
C LEU A 44 -8.65 1.20 8.94
N GLY A 45 -9.01 2.38 9.45
CA GLY A 45 -9.62 2.51 10.77
C GLY A 45 -8.70 2.13 11.93
N THR A 46 -7.40 2.09 11.70
CA THR A 46 -6.43 1.79 12.76
C THR A 46 -6.37 2.96 13.75
N THR A 47 -6.35 2.66 15.03
CA THR A 47 -6.30 3.66 16.10
C THR A 47 -5.02 3.49 16.93
N ALA A 48 -4.21 4.55 17.00
CA ALA A 48 -3.02 4.60 17.84
C ALA A 48 -2.78 6.01 18.36
N THR A 49 -2.24 6.13 19.56
CA THR A 49 -1.76 7.42 20.09
C THR A 49 -0.36 7.77 19.62
N GLY A 50 0.35 6.82 19.07
CA GLY A 50 1.66 6.97 18.43
C GLY A 50 1.93 5.78 17.53
N GLY A 51 2.51 6.01 16.36
CA GLY A 51 2.85 4.95 15.42
C GLY A 51 2.21 5.13 14.04
N ASN A 52 2.31 4.12 13.23
CA ASN A 52 1.88 4.13 11.83
C ASN A 52 0.94 2.95 11.59
N SER A 53 0.22 2.95 10.47
CA SER A 53 -0.57 1.78 10.07
C SER A 53 0.35 0.59 9.78
N ILE A 54 1.40 0.85 9.01
CA ILE A 54 2.45 -0.13 8.71
C ILE A 54 3.79 0.45 9.09
N THR A 55 4.58 -0.30 9.86
CA THR A 55 5.98 0.04 10.19
C THR A 55 6.90 -1.09 9.79
N VAL A 56 7.97 -0.76 9.09
CA VAL A 56 9.03 -1.68 8.71
C VAL A 56 10.38 -1.08 9.12
N ASN A 57 11.11 -1.79 9.97
CA ASN A 57 12.38 -1.36 10.56
C ASN A 57 13.53 -2.30 10.23
N GLY A 58 14.74 -1.89 10.55
CA GLY A 58 15.93 -2.74 10.43
C GLY A 58 16.13 -3.28 9.02
N ASP A 59 16.26 -4.59 8.92
CA ASP A 59 16.45 -5.31 7.66
C ASP A 59 15.15 -5.79 7.00
N ALA A 60 13.98 -5.39 7.56
CA ALA A 60 12.70 -5.67 6.92
C ALA A 60 12.39 -4.64 5.82
N TYR A 61 11.63 -5.05 4.83
CA TYR A 61 11.10 -4.17 3.79
C TYR A 61 9.75 -4.66 3.28
N PHE A 62 9.03 -3.76 2.63
CA PHE A 62 7.73 -4.08 2.08
C PHE A 62 7.67 -3.85 0.58
N MET A 63 6.78 -4.61 -0.06
CA MET A 63 6.27 -4.45 -1.40
C MET A 63 4.76 -4.32 -1.35
N LEU A 64 4.22 -3.15 -1.68
CA LEU A 64 2.78 -2.91 -1.72
C LEU A 64 2.33 -2.73 -3.17
N ALA A 65 1.46 -3.61 -3.64
CA ALA A 65 0.82 -3.52 -4.94
C ALA A 65 -0.69 -3.43 -4.78
N ASN A 66 -1.37 -2.61 -5.56
CA ASN A 66 -2.83 -2.49 -5.54
C ASN A 66 -3.41 -2.35 -4.11
N THR A 67 -2.74 -1.63 -3.24
CA THR A 67 -3.06 -1.58 -1.80
C THR A 67 -3.65 -0.24 -1.44
N THR A 68 -4.68 -0.23 -0.58
CA THR A 68 -5.26 0.99 -0.03
C THR A 68 -4.90 1.12 1.44
N ILE A 69 -4.28 2.23 1.81
CA ILE A 69 -3.94 2.53 3.21
C ILE A 69 -4.53 3.87 3.60
N VAL A 70 -5.35 3.86 4.63
CA VAL A 70 -5.87 5.07 5.24
C VAL A 70 -5.16 5.33 6.55
N GLY A 71 -4.60 6.51 6.70
CA GLY A 71 -3.85 6.90 7.89
C GLY A 71 -4.68 6.80 9.17
N ASN A 72 -3.99 6.62 10.29
CA ASN A 72 -4.59 6.48 11.62
C ASN A 72 -5.42 7.70 12.04
N SER A 73 -6.43 7.48 12.87
CA SER A 73 -7.21 8.55 13.49
C SER A 73 -6.47 9.28 14.61
N GLY A 74 -5.52 8.65 15.27
CA GLY A 74 -4.80 9.20 16.45
C GLY A 74 -3.35 9.57 16.24
N ASN A 75 -2.72 9.13 15.16
CA ASN A 75 -1.38 9.53 14.74
C ASN A 75 -1.27 9.53 13.22
N PRO A 76 -0.43 10.39 12.72
CA PRO A 76 -0.46 10.91 11.38
C PRO A 76 -0.10 9.93 10.26
N ASN A 77 0.64 8.88 10.51
CA ASN A 77 1.36 8.25 9.41
C ASN A 77 0.69 6.97 8.92
N GLY A 78 0.54 6.82 7.61
CA GLY A 78 0.06 5.58 7.00
C GLY A 78 1.15 4.51 6.98
N VAL A 79 2.22 4.76 6.26
CA VAL A 79 3.34 3.82 6.09
C VAL A 79 4.63 4.46 6.54
N PHE A 80 5.42 3.72 7.29
CA PHE A 80 6.73 4.15 7.75
C PHE A 80 7.79 3.11 7.40
N ARG A 81 8.93 3.59 6.91
CA ARG A 81 10.11 2.78 6.67
C ARG A 81 11.33 3.42 7.32
N ALA A 82 12.00 2.69 8.21
CA ALA A 82 13.31 3.06 8.74
C ALA A 82 14.32 1.96 8.44
N GLY A 83 15.46 2.31 7.86
CA GLY A 83 16.57 1.37 7.60
C GLY A 83 17.12 1.45 6.18
N GLY A 84 18.14 0.65 5.87
CA GLY A 84 18.99 0.81 4.71
C GLY A 84 18.49 0.24 3.37
N ARG A 85 17.42 -0.60 3.38
CA ARG A 85 16.92 -1.22 2.14
C ARG A 85 15.68 -0.53 1.63
N ALA A 86 15.55 -0.41 0.31
CA ALA A 86 14.39 0.22 -0.33
C ALA A 86 13.15 -0.67 -0.22
N SER A 87 12.04 -0.09 0.21
CA SER A 87 10.69 -0.66 0.06
C SER A 87 10.03 -0.07 -1.18
N THR A 88 9.09 -0.79 -1.79
CA THR A 88 8.44 -0.35 -3.04
C THR A 88 6.93 -0.32 -2.90
N VAL A 89 6.32 0.68 -3.50
CA VAL A 89 4.87 0.82 -3.63
C VAL A 89 4.50 1.03 -5.09
N VAL A 90 3.46 0.35 -5.57
CA VAL A 90 2.98 0.46 -6.95
C VAL A 90 1.46 0.39 -7.00
N ASN A 91 0.86 1.20 -7.86
CA ASN A 91 -0.59 1.26 -8.08
C ASN A 91 -1.42 1.24 -6.78
N SER A 92 -0.96 1.99 -5.78
CA SER A 92 -1.53 1.98 -4.42
C SER A 92 -2.11 3.34 -4.05
N LEU A 93 -3.14 3.32 -3.19
CA LEU A 93 -3.83 4.50 -2.68
C LEU A 93 -3.43 4.75 -1.23
N PHE A 94 -2.90 5.95 -0.97
CA PHE A 94 -2.54 6.41 0.37
C PHE A 94 -3.40 7.61 0.76
N ALA A 95 -4.44 7.35 1.55
CA ALA A 95 -5.37 8.36 2.02
C ALA A 95 -4.96 8.91 3.38
N LYS A 96 -5.08 10.22 3.54
CA LYS A 96 -4.81 10.91 4.79
C LYS A 96 -5.91 10.62 5.82
N GLY A 97 -5.51 10.14 6.99
CA GLY A 97 -6.36 10.09 8.19
C GLY A 97 -6.41 11.44 8.92
N ALA A 98 -6.64 11.41 10.22
CA ALA A 98 -6.62 12.62 11.07
C ALA A 98 -5.22 13.27 11.16
N GLY A 99 -4.20 12.56 10.75
CA GLY A 99 -2.82 13.01 10.83
C GLY A 99 -2.29 13.71 9.58
N SER A 100 -0.98 13.98 9.57
CA SER A 100 -0.36 14.88 8.60
C SER A 100 0.31 14.19 7.41
N ARG A 101 0.57 12.88 7.46
CA ARG A 101 1.37 12.19 6.43
C ARG A 101 0.81 10.81 6.10
N THR A 102 0.86 10.43 4.84
CA THR A 102 0.46 9.09 4.37
C THR A 102 1.64 8.17 4.13
N ILE A 103 2.75 8.73 3.66
CA ILE A 103 4.01 8.03 3.48
C ILE A 103 5.08 8.83 4.25
N TYR A 104 5.72 8.19 5.21
CA TYR A 104 6.67 8.83 6.10
C TYR A 104 8.04 8.16 6.06
N ALA A 105 9.02 8.96 5.75
CA ALA A 105 10.47 8.72 5.79
C ALA A 105 11.09 7.58 4.97
N GLY A 106 12.28 7.85 4.58
CA GLY A 106 13.37 6.96 4.19
C GLY A 106 13.09 6.13 2.97
N ASN A 107 13.87 5.31 2.54
CA ASN A 107 13.96 4.34 1.47
C ASN A 107 12.65 3.67 0.98
N ILE A 108 11.63 4.48 0.66
CA ILE A 108 10.44 4.06 -0.06
C ILE A 108 10.53 4.59 -1.48
N THR A 109 10.52 3.71 -2.46
CA THR A 109 10.56 4.03 -3.88
C THR A 109 9.19 3.80 -4.50
N SER A 110 8.81 4.64 -5.43
CA SER A 110 7.64 4.40 -6.24
C SER A 110 7.95 3.46 -7.41
N GLY A 111 7.09 2.45 -7.57
CA GLY A 111 6.97 1.66 -8.78
C GLY A 111 6.00 2.27 -9.78
N GLY A 112 5.45 3.46 -9.48
CA GLY A 112 4.53 4.21 -10.32
C GLY A 112 3.05 3.97 -10.03
N TYR A 113 2.24 4.88 -10.58
CA TYR A 113 0.77 4.82 -10.59
C TYR A 113 0.13 4.87 -9.18
N ASN A 114 0.81 5.46 -8.21
CA ASN A 114 0.26 5.65 -6.89
C ASN A 114 -0.55 6.93 -6.82
N VAL A 115 -1.62 6.90 -6.04
CA VAL A 115 -2.39 8.08 -5.66
C VAL A 115 -2.15 8.34 -4.17
N TYR A 116 -1.69 9.52 -3.81
CA TYR A 116 -1.32 9.80 -2.43
C TYR A 116 -1.72 11.21 -1.98
N GLN A 117 -1.93 11.36 -0.68
CA GLN A 117 -2.11 12.63 -0.01
C GLN A 117 -0.98 12.85 0.98
N ALA A 118 -0.46 14.07 1.07
CA ALA A 118 0.47 14.50 2.12
C ALA A 118 1.64 13.51 2.38
N ALA A 119 2.28 13.00 1.33
CA ALA A 119 3.50 12.22 1.47
C ALA A 119 4.67 13.09 1.94
N ASP A 120 5.65 12.49 2.60
CA ASP A 120 6.89 13.17 2.98
C ASP A 120 7.69 13.56 1.72
N ALA A 121 8.34 14.71 1.75
CA ALA A 121 9.10 15.21 0.60
C ALA A 121 10.27 14.29 0.17
N GLY A 122 10.65 13.34 1.02
CA GLY A 122 11.72 12.38 0.76
C GLY A 122 11.29 11.06 0.13
N TRP A 123 9.99 10.84 -0.11
CA TRP A 123 9.60 9.65 -0.84
C TRP A 123 9.85 9.83 -2.35
N GLY A 124 10.31 8.78 -3.00
CA GLY A 124 10.73 8.85 -4.40
C GLY A 124 9.55 8.76 -5.38
N ALA A 125 8.63 9.73 -5.34
CA ALA A 125 7.54 9.81 -6.32
C ALA A 125 8.08 9.91 -7.76
N VAL A 126 7.40 9.26 -8.70
CA VAL A 126 7.72 9.31 -10.13
C VAL A 126 6.60 9.99 -10.90
N SER A 127 6.82 10.30 -12.18
CA SER A 127 5.89 11.09 -12.99
C SER A 127 4.51 10.44 -13.19
N THR A 128 4.40 9.13 -13.01
CA THR A 128 3.13 8.39 -13.09
C THR A 128 2.35 8.37 -11.78
N ASP A 129 2.89 8.93 -10.70
CA ASP A 129 2.18 9.08 -9.44
C ASP A 129 1.34 10.36 -9.44
N THR A 130 0.19 10.32 -8.78
CA THR A 130 -0.71 11.45 -8.63
C THR A 130 -0.71 11.97 -7.21
N ASP A 131 -0.30 13.24 -7.03
CA ASP A 131 -0.45 13.94 -5.76
C ASP A 131 -1.88 14.48 -5.61
N TYR A 132 -2.61 13.90 -4.66
CA TYR A 132 -3.99 14.25 -4.36
C TYR A 132 -4.13 15.11 -3.10
N SER A 133 -3.03 15.72 -2.63
CA SER A 133 -2.97 16.45 -1.34
C SER A 133 -3.91 17.66 -1.29
N SER A 134 -4.21 18.27 -2.44
CA SER A 134 -5.13 19.41 -2.54
C SER A 134 -6.62 19.01 -2.56
N GLN A 135 -6.92 17.71 -2.62
CA GLN A 135 -8.28 17.20 -2.76
C GLN A 135 -8.69 16.38 -1.54
N THR A 136 -9.99 16.35 -1.28
CA THR A 136 -10.56 15.47 -0.26
C THR A 136 -10.98 14.16 -0.94
N LEU A 137 -10.43 13.05 -0.47
CA LEU A 137 -10.96 11.75 -0.88
C LEU A 137 -12.37 11.59 -0.30
N PRO A 138 -13.33 11.12 -1.09
CA PRO A 138 -14.66 10.81 -0.58
C PRO A 138 -14.56 9.78 0.56
N ALA A 139 -15.52 9.77 1.46
CA ALA A 139 -15.61 8.76 2.50
C ALA A 139 -15.70 7.37 1.84
N ALA A 140 -14.96 6.43 2.40
CA ALA A 140 -15.06 5.05 1.95
C ALA A 140 -16.47 4.50 2.21
N THR A 141 -17.01 3.80 1.24
CA THR A 141 -18.27 3.07 1.38
C THR A 141 -17.94 1.60 1.60
N LEU A 142 -18.48 1.02 2.68
CA LEU A 142 -18.38 -0.42 2.91
C LEU A 142 -19.46 -1.13 2.10
N THR A 143 -19.07 -1.90 1.11
CA THR A 143 -19.96 -2.71 0.28
C THR A 143 -19.40 -4.12 0.16
N ASP A 144 -20.21 -5.12 0.45
CA ASP A 144 -19.83 -6.54 0.40
C ASP A 144 -18.55 -6.88 1.20
N GLY A 145 -18.37 -6.23 2.35
CA GLY A 145 -17.21 -6.43 3.21
C GLY A 145 -15.91 -5.78 2.73
N VAL A 146 -15.98 -4.96 1.68
CA VAL A 146 -14.83 -4.23 1.13
C VAL A 146 -15.08 -2.74 1.18
N TYR A 147 -14.08 -1.99 1.65
CA TYR A 147 -14.11 -0.54 1.60
C TYR A 147 -13.77 -0.06 0.19
N GLN A 148 -14.69 0.69 -0.38
CA GLN A 148 -14.62 1.22 -1.73
C GLN A 148 -14.28 2.70 -1.69
N TRP A 149 -13.22 3.08 -2.37
CA TRP A 149 -12.87 4.46 -2.68
C TRP A 149 -12.93 4.68 -4.17
N THR A 150 -13.78 5.59 -4.60
CA THR A 150 -13.70 6.11 -5.96
C THR A 150 -12.92 7.41 -5.93
N VAL A 151 -11.75 7.41 -6.52
CA VAL A 151 -11.00 8.64 -6.73
C VAL A 151 -11.68 9.40 -7.86
N THR A 152 -12.39 10.48 -7.49
CA THR A 152 -13.06 11.36 -8.45
C THR A 152 -12.12 12.51 -8.79
N GLY A 153 -11.59 12.54 -9.99
CA GLY A 153 -10.67 13.58 -10.46
C GLY A 153 -9.79 13.06 -11.58
N THR A 154 -8.99 13.92 -12.14
CA THR A 154 -8.06 13.55 -13.20
C THR A 154 -6.94 12.72 -12.59
N ILE A 155 -7.03 11.40 -12.72
CA ILE A 155 -5.88 10.52 -12.59
C ILE A 155 -5.26 10.54 -13.99
N ASP A 156 -4.10 11.15 -14.12
CA ASP A 156 -3.49 11.37 -15.42
C ASP A 156 -2.97 10.07 -16.03
N GLU A 157 -2.60 9.09 -15.19
CA GLU A 157 -2.09 7.81 -15.65
C GLU A 157 -2.62 6.63 -14.83
N PHE A 158 -3.02 5.57 -15.50
CA PHE A 158 -3.47 4.31 -14.93
C PHE A 158 -2.44 3.22 -15.16
N ALA A 159 -2.27 2.35 -14.18
CA ALA A 159 -1.40 1.20 -14.32
C ALA A 159 -1.96 0.18 -15.34
N THR A 160 -1.06 -0.52 -16.00
CA THR A 160 -1.39 -1.82 -16.60
C THR A 160 -1.06 -2.95 -15.62
N LYS A 161 -1.72 -4.09 -15.74
CA LYS A 161 -1.38 -5.28 -14.96
C LYS A 161 0.10 -5.65 -15.12
N GLN A 162 0.63 -5.54 -16.33
CA GLN A 162 2.04 -5.83 -16.59
C GLN A 162 2.98 -4.88 -15.86
N ALA A 163 2.68 -3.57 -15.85
CA ALA A 163 3.49 -2.58 -15.13
C ALA A 163 3.56 -2.88 -13.62
N VAL A 164 2.45 -3.30 -13.01
CA VAL A 164 2.43 -3.71 -11.60
C VAL A 164 3.29 -4.95 -11.37
N ILE A 165 3.16 -5.98 -12.22
CA ILE A 165 3.97 -7.20 -12.13
C ILE A 165 5.47 -6.88 -12.28
N ASP A 166 5.83 -6.01 -13.22
CA ASP A 166 7.22 -5.63 -13.45
C ASP A 166 7.81 -4.86 -12.27
N ALA A 167 7.03 -3.98 -11.65
CA ALA A 167 7.44 -3.29 -10.42
C ALA A 167 7.63 -4.27 -9.24
N VAL A 168 6.78 -5.27 -9.09
CA VAL A 168 6.94 -6.35 -8.09
C VAL A 168 8.22 -7.14 -8.35
N LYS A 169 8.53 -7.48 -9.60
CA LYS A 169 9.78 -8.17 -9.96
C LYS A 169 11.02 -7.32 -9.71
N SER A 170 10.95 -6.02 -9.96
CA SER A 170 12.08 -5.12 -9.80
C SER A 170 12.43 -4.83 -8.35
N PHE A 171 11.50 -5.00 -7.42
CA PHE A 171 11.71 -4.83 -5.98
C PHE A 171 12.80 -5.78 -5.44
N ASP A 172 12.63 -7.06 -5.70
CA ASP A 172 13.59 -8.12 -5.43
C ASP A 172 13.29 -9.28 -6.38
N ALA A 173 14.22 -9.63 -7.24
CA ALA A 173 13.99 -10.60 -8.31
C ALA A 173 13.53 -11.97 -7.79
N THR A 174 14.02 -12.39 -6.61
CA THR A 174 13.66 -13.68 -6.01
C THR A 174 12.32 -13.60 -5.28
N VAL A 175 12.20 -12.64 -4.36
CA VAL A 175 11.00 -12.50 -3.51
C VAL A 175 9.81 -12.02 -4.32
N GLY A 176 10.02 -11.06 -5.23
CA GLY A 176 8.99 -10.60 -6.14
C GLY A 176 8.42 -11.74 -6.99
N GLN A 177 9.28 -12.60 -7.54
CA GLN A 177 8.83 -13.76 -8.31
C GLN A 177 8.10 -14.79 -7.43
N GLN A 178 8.57 -15.04 -6.20
CA GLN A 178 7.88 -15.91 -5.25
C GLN A 178 6.49 -15.37 -4.90
N PHE A 179 6.40 -14.05 -4.68
CA PHE A 179 5.12 -13.41 -4.41
C PHE A 179 4.16 -13.49 -5.60
N ILE A 180 4.64 -13.25 -6.82
CA ILE A 180 3.85 -13.40 -8.04
C ILE A 180 3.36 -14.84 -8.21
N ASN A 181 4.21 -15.83 -7.97
CA ASN A 181 3.82 -17.24 -8.07
C ASN A 181 2.76 -17.59 -7.02
N TRP A 182 2.84 -17.03 -5.83
CA TRP A 182 1.88 -17.27 -4.76
C TRP A 182 0.53 -16.60 -5.02
N VAL A 183 0.52 -15.34 -5.48
CA VAL A 183 -0.72 -14.62 -5.87
C VAL A 183 -1.32 -15.19 -7.14
N GLY A 184 -0.48 -15.64 -8.07
CA GLY A 184 -0.81 -15.93 -9.46
C GLY A 184 -0.90 -14.62 -10.29
N GLU A 185 -0.44 -14.62 -11.52
CA GLU A 185 -0.47 -13.42 -12.37
C GLU A 185 -1.89 -12.84 -12.55
N ASN A 186 -2.91 -13.72 -12.58
CA ASN A 186 -4.30 -13.28 -12.68
C ASN A 186 -4.78 -12.56 -11.42
N GLY A 187 -4.22 -12.84 -10.25
CA GLY A 187 -4.54 -12.16 -9.01
C GLY A 187 -4.16 -10.67 -8.99
N PHE A 188 -3.24 -10.23 -9.86
CA PHE A 188 -2.95 -8.82 -10.07
C PHE A 188 -3.95 -8.12 -11.00
N GLY A 189 -4.76 -8.87 -11.72
CA GLY A 189 -5.79 -8.38 -12.64
C GLY A 189 -7.20 -8.37 -12.04
N VAL A 190 -7.35 -8.61 -10.73
CA VAL A 190 -8.60 -8.51 -10.00
C VAL A 190 -8.47 -7.51 -8.86
N ASP A 191 -9.59 -6.99 -8.36
CA ASP A 191 -9.61 -6.17 -7.15
C ASP A 191 -9.78 -7.03 -5.89
N GLN A 192 -9.86 -6.41 -4.71
CA GLN A 192 -10.01 -7.11 -3.43
C GLN A 192 -11.27 -7.98 -3.35
N ARG A 193 -12.30 -7.66 -4.12
CA ARG A 193 -13.55 -8.43 -4.23
C ARG A 193 -13.43 -9.65 -5.16
N GLY A 194 -12.31 -9.76 -5.89
CA GLY A 194 -12.14 -10.73 -6.97
C GLY A 194 -12.78 -10.29 -8.30
N VAL A 195 -13.24 -9.05 -8.39
CA VAL A 195 -13.80 -8.48 -9.63
C VAL A 195 -12.67 -8.15 -10.59
N ALA A 196 -12.81 -8.53 -11.85
CA ALA A 196 -11.81 -8.25 -12.88
C ALA A 196 -11.62 -6.75 -13.07
N ARG A 197 -10.36 -6.31 -13.04
CA ARG A 197 -9.95 -4.95 -13.40
C ARG A 197 -9.83 -4.81 -14.91
N ASN A 198 -9.95 -3.60 -15.40
CA ASN A 198 -9.45 -3.32 -16.75
C ASN A 198 -7.91 -3.41 -16.73
N VAL A 199 -7.34 -4.51 -17.20
CA VAL A 199 -5.89 -4.80 -17.12
C VAL A 199 -4.98 -3.79 -17.85
N ASN A 200 -5.56 -2.96 -18.70
CA ASN A 200 -4.87 -1.88 -19.42
C ASN A 200 -5.09 -0.51 -18.76
N LYS A 201 -5.98 -0.41 -17.76
CA LYS A 201 -6.35 0.84 -17.11
C LYS A 201 -6.80 0.58 -15.66
N MET A 202 -5.87 0.14 -14.80
CA MET A 202 -6.18 -0.22 -13.42
C MET A 202 -6.12 1.01 -12.51
N GLN A 203 -7.13 1.21 -11.70
CA GLN A 203 -7.12 2.23 -10.65
C GLN A 203 -6.16 1.87 -9.53
N ALA A 204 -5.58 2.90 -8.89
CA ALA A 204 -4.76 2.73 -7.70
C ALA A 204 -5.59 2.23 -6.51
N GLY A 205 -5.00 1.33 -5.73
CA GLY A 205 -5.60 0.80 -4.51
C GLY A 205 -6.26 -0.58 -4.67
N ALA A 206 -6.81 -1.07 -3.57
CA ALA A 206 -7.38 -2.42 -3.49
C ALA A 206 -8.75 -2.58 -4.18
N TYR A 207 -9.41 -1.48 -4.45
CA TYR A 207 -10.71 -1.42 -5.14
C TYR A 207 -10.56 -0.81 -6.52
N ASP A 208 -11.30 -1.32 -7.50
CA ASP A 208 -11.39 -0.76 -8.86
C ASP A 208 -12.85 -0.50 -9.20
N ALA A 209 -13.18 0.75 -9.52
CA ALA A 209 -14.55 1.15 -9.87
C ALA A 209 -14.96 0.75 -11.30
N GLY A 210 -14.03 0.22 -12.10
CA GLY A 210 -14.31 -0.20 -13.46
C GLY A 210 -14.46 0.96 -14.46
N LEU A 211 -13.70 2.06 -14.27
CA LEU A 211 -13.71 3.24 -15.13
C LEU A 211 -13.07 3.01 -16.50
#